data_f4230b8cd313725d1a3f32627cc76bf8
#
_entry.id   f4230b8cd313725d1a3f32627cc76bf8
#
_cell.length_a   1.000
_cell.length_b   1.000
_cell.length_c   1.000
_cell.angle_alpha   90.00
_cell.angle_beta   90.00
_cell.angle_gamma   90.00
#
_symmetry.space_group_name_H-M   'P 1'
#
loop_
_entity.id
_entity.type
_entity.pdbx_description
1 polymer ?
#
loop_
_entity_poly.entity_id
_entity_poly.type
_entity_poly.pdbx_seq_one_letter_code
_entity_poly.pdbx_strand_id
1 'polypeptide(L)'
;MRKLEHRAVLLLILALILFSGLSFFVFRYVRESDSWAIKYYNSHVFRNGHLATGRVFDRKGTLMADNTGKTIKYVDDTTTRMATAQAVGDGYGFVSTSAESAFRDRLVGYNLLTGTYSISGLGNDVRLSIDSDVCRTAYNALGYRSGLVGVYNYKTGQVICMTSTPSFDPADPPDTKNAKSGTFMNKFISGNLTPGSIFKLVTSAAAIEKIPASKLKKFSFRCTGVHEIDGVSIRCTQAHGEVDFEGALAKSCNGAFAELSRKIGARSLSAYAQKCGLETTYDMNGVHNAKGTFEFPVNDEVSTAWAGIGQWKDYLNPCSMLVYMGAIANDGKSVVPKLLATSTGRRDTRRMIKASTARRLRKMMKNNVKVSYGENNYPGLDIYAKSGTAEVEGQRPNAWFAGFIKNKNYPYAFIVCVEDSGFGSQVAGPVANLVLQYIVNGE
;
A
#
# COMPACT_ATOMS: atom_id res chain seq x y z
N MET A 1 -2.12 67.79 -1.08
CA MET A 1 -2.98 66.58 -0.90
C MET A 1 -2.45 65.42 -1.72
N ARG A 2 -2.31 65.43 -3.03
CA ARG A 2 -1.79 64.25 -3.83
C ARG A 2 -0.50 63.60 -3.33
N LYS A 3 0.51 64.39 -2.85
CA LYS A 3 1.75 63.79 -2.30
C LYS A 3 1.53 63.03 -0.97
N LEU A 4 0.54 63.46 -0.17
CA LEU A 4 0.19 62.79 1.10
C LEU A 4 -0.56 61.46 0.82
N GLU A 5 -1.48 61.50 -0.16
CA GLU A 5 -2.22 60.33 -0.61
C GLU A 5 -1.27 59.25 -1.19
N HIS A 6 -0.32 59.62 -2.03
CA HIS A 6 0.69 58.71 -2.58
C HIS A 6 1.54 58.05 -1.46
N ARG A 7 1.95 58.84 -0.45
CA ARG A 7 2.71 58.32 0.67
C ARG A 7 1.86 57.37 1.55
N ALA A 8 0.60 57.70 1.76
CA ALA A 8 -0.34 56.85 2.48
C ALA A 8 -0.58 55.51 1.74
N VAL A 9 -0.78 55.52 0.43
CA VAL A 9 -0.90 54.34 -0.39
C VAL A 9 0.37 53.48 -0.35
N LEU A 10 1.54 54.12 -0.43
CA LEU A 10 2.82 53.42 -0.37
C LEU A 10 3.05 52.74 0.97
N LEU A 11 2.69 53.41 2.07
CA LEU A 11 2.73 52.80 3.42
C LEU A 11 1.74 51.66 3.55
N LEU A 12 0.55 51.76 2.97
CA LEU A 12 -0.43 50.69 2.98
C LEU A 12 0.09 49.45 2.21
N ILE A 13 0.71 49.66 1.04
CA ILE A 13 1.32 48.58 0.26
C ILE A 13 2.44 47.90 1.05
N LEU A 14 3.33 48.69 1.70
CA LEU A 14 4.40 48.15 2.56
C LEU A 14 3.82 47.36 3.75
N ALA A 15 2.79 47.87 4.38
CA ALA A 15 2.13 47.17 5.50
C ALA A 15 1.48 45.84 5.03
N LEU A 16 0.87 45.82 3.84
CA LEU A 16 0.30 44.59 3.25
C LEU A 16 1.39 43.57 2.91
N ILE A 17 2.52 44.02 2.34
CA ILE A 17 3.66 43.15 2.05
C ILE A 17 4.21 42.53 3.36
N LEU A 18 4.40 43.35 4.39
CA LEU A 18 4.88 42.93 5.69
C LEU A 18 3.92 41.92 6.34
N PHE A 19 2.63 42.22 6.32
CA PHE A 19 1.59 41.35 6.86
C PHE A 19 1.53 40.01 6.11
N SER A 20 1.61 40.05 4.78
CA SER A 20 1.64 38.84 3.93
C SER A 20 2.89 37.99 4.22
N GLY A 21 4.05 38.64 4.35
CA GLY A 21 5.32 37.99 4.71
C GLY A 21 5.27 37.36 6.10
N LEU A 22 4.71 38.07 7.09
CA LEU A 22 4.55 37.55 8.44
C LEU A 22 3.55 36.37 8.48
N SER A 23 2.44 36.49 7.76
CA SER A 23 1.44 35.40 7.64
C SER A 23 2.05 34.16 6.98
N PHE A 24 2.84 34.34 5.93
CA PHE A 24 3.57 33.26 5.28
C PHE A 24 4.60 32.62 6.21
N PHE A 25 5.34 33.44 6.98
CA PHE A 25 6.30 32.95 7.98
C PHE A 25 5.58 32.15 9.08
N VAL A 26 4.48 32.64 9.63
CA VAL A 26 3.67 31.93 10.63
C VAL A 26 3.14 30.63 10.06
N PHE A 27 2.65 30.62 8.82
CA PHE A 27 2.20 29.40 8.15
C PHE A 27 3.34 28.39 7.99
N ARG A 28 4.52 28.81 7.56
CA ARG A 28 5.70 27.96 7.46
C ARG A 28 6.19 27.51 8.83
N TYR A 29 6.18 28.39 9.82
CA TYR A 29 6.55 28.05 11.21
C TYR A 29 5.65 26.97 11.76
N VAL A 30 4.32 27.07 11.62
CA VAL A 30 3.36 26.07 12.08
C VAL A 30 3.55 24.72 11.36
N ARG A 31 3.97 24.75 10.09
CA ARG A 31 4.10 23.53 9.28
C ARG A 31 5.47 22.87 9.35
N GLU A 32 6.52 23.62 9.54
CA GLU A 32 7.90 23.16 9.31
C GLU A 32 8.86 23.40 10.49
N SER A 33 8.41 24.09 11.55
CA SER A 33 9.32 24.51 12.66
C SER A 33 9.93 23.32 13.41
N ASP A 34 9.22 22.22 13.52
CA ASP A 34 9.70 20.96 14.06
C ASP A 34 10.89 20.43 13.25
N SER A 35 10.81 20.45 11.91
CA SER A 35 11.91 20.06 11.03
C SER A 35 13.11 21.02 11.11
N TRP A 36 12.89 22.30 11.38
CA TRP A 36 13.97 23.27 11.56
C TRP A 36 14.72 23.08 12.89
N ALA A 37 13.99 22.65 13.90
CA ALA A 37 14.54 22.44 15.24
C ALA A 37 15.27 21.09 15.37
N ILE A 38 14.88 20.07 14.58
CA ILE A 38 15.47 18.75 14.59
C ILE A 38 16.68 18.71 13.66
N LYS A 39 17.83 19.13 14.15
CA LYS A 39 19.10 18.97 13.45
C LYS A 39 19.95 17.91 14.15
N TYR A 40 20.69 17.12 13.37
CA TYR A 40 21.59 16.06 13.85
C TYR A 40 22.54 16.50 14.98
N TYR A 41 22.93 17.78 15.02
CA TYR A 41 23.82 18.36 16.05
C TYR A 41 23.08 18.78 17.33
N ASN A 42 21.77 18.59 17.44
CA ASN A 42 21.05 18.95 18.64
C ASN A 42 21.19 17.83 19.70
N SER A 43 22.13 17.99 20.62
CA SER A 43 22.45 16.99 21.66
C SER A 43 21.29 16.69 22.64
N HIS A 44 20.23 17.52 22.66
CA HIS A 44 19.03 17.25 23.45
C HIS A 44 18.09 16.25 22.77
N VAL A 45 18.22 16.11 21.45
CA VAL A 45 17.37 15.26 20.64
C VAL A 45 18.08 13.97 20.24
N PHE A 46 19.40 14.07 20.01
CA PHE A 46 20.22 12.94 19.59
C PHE A 46 21.23 12.57 20.68
N ARG A 47 21.26 11.29 21.03
CA ARG A 47 22.29 10.70 21.92
C ARG A 47 22.95 9.55 21.15
N ASN A 48 24.29 9.57 21.11
CA ASN A 48 25.07 8.54 20.40
C ASN A 48 24.60 8.27 18.95
N GLY A 49 24.15 9.32 18.23
CA GLY A 49 23.72 9.23 16.86
C GLY A 49 22.28 8.74 16.63
N HIS A 50 21.52 8.43 17.68
CA HIS A 50 20.11 8.04 17.59
C HIS A 50 19.18 9.04 18.29
N LEU A 51 17.90 9.00 17.91
CA LEU A 51 16.84 9.80 18.52
C LEU A 51 16.65 9.37 19.99
N ALA A 52 16.82 10.27 20.94
CA ALA A 52 16.87 9.95 22.36
C ALA A 52 15.60 10.32 23.14
N THR A 53 14.42 10.21 22.52
CA THR A 53 13.18 10.66 23.14
C THR A 53 11.97 9.87 22.61
N GLY A 54 10.99 9.67 23.49
CA GLY A 54 9.73 9.03 23.16
C GLY A 54 9.79 7.52 22.99
N ARG A 55 8.62 6.91 22.95
CA ARG A 55 8.44 5.46 22.84
C ARG A 55 7.49 5.14 21.71
N VAL A 56 7.73 4.01 21.06
CA VAL A 56 6.87 3.50 19.98
C VAL A 56 6.13 2.27 20.50
N PHE A 57 4.82 2.28 20.38
CA PHE A 57 3.94 1.17 20.76
C PHE A 57 3.18 0.65 19.53
N ASP A 58 2.82 -0.62 19.56
CA ASP A 58 1.83 -1.16 18.66
C ASP A 58 0.40 -0.77 19.05
N ARG A 59 -0.61 -1.24 18.31
CA ARG A 59 -2.02 -0.91 18.58
C ARG A 59 -2.54 -1.44 19.91
N LYS A 60 -1.98 -2.56 20.42
CA LYS A 60 -2.36 -3.19 21.69
C LYS A 60 -1.66 -2.54 22.89
N GLY A 61 -0.66 -1.71 22.65
CA GLY A 61 0.15 -1.09 23.69
C GLY A 61 1.42 -1.86 24.00
N THR A 62 1.81 -2.83 23.18
CA THR A 62 3.10 -3.51 23.28
C THR A 62 4.21 -2.50 22.95
N LEU A 63 5.19 -2.38 23.85
CA LEU A 63 6.35 -1.51 23.66
C LEU A 63 7.25 -2.09 22.57
N MET A 64 7.39 -1.37 21.46
CA MET A 64 8.18 -1.78 20.31
C MET A 64 9.59 -1.20 20.33
N ALA A 65 9.71 0.09 20.70
CA ALA A 65 10.97 0.76 20.88
C ALA A 65 10.87 1.81 21.99
N ASP A 66 11.88 1.86 22.87
CA ASP A 66 12.06 2.85 23.91
C ASP A 66 13.35 3.64 23.67
N ASN A 67 13.18 4.88 23.24
CA ASN A 67 14.27 5.80 22.93
C ASN A 67 14.59 6.76 24.08
N THR A 68 14.00 6.56 25.26
CA THR A 68 14.19 7.46 26.41
C THR A 68 15.55 7.31 27.11
N GLY A 69 16.23 6.18 26.88
CA GLY A 69 17.51 5.84 27.50
C GLY A 69 18.75 6.33 26.73
N LYS A 70 19.92 5.87 27.17
CA LYS A 70 21.21 6.11 26.47
C LYS A 70 21.33 5.27 25.19
N THR A 71 20.65 4.15 25.15
CA THR A 71 20.54 3.23 24.01
C THR A 71 19.08 2.92 23.78
N ILE A 72 18.73 2.62 22.54
CA ILE A 72 17.38 2.19 22.20
C ILE A 72 17.16 0.79 22.75
N LYS A 73 16.02 0.59 23.42
CA LYS A 73 15.56 -0.75 23.82
C LYS A 73 14.39 -1.13 22.94
N TYR A 74 14.55 -2.22 22.21
CA TYR A 74 13.48 -2.81 21.39
C TYR A 74 12.77 -3.93 22.15
N VAL A 75 11.62 -4.36 21.63
CA VAL A 75 10.91 -5.55 22.11
C VAL A 75 11.86 -6.76 22.15
N ASP A 76 11.75 -7.61 23.19
CA ASP A 76 12.74 -8.68 23.44
C ASP A 76 12.76 -9.76 22.35
N ASP A 77 11.59 -10.08 21.77
CA ASP A 77 11.50 -11.09 20.72
C ASP A 77 12.10 -10.64 19.39
N THR A 78 13.19 -11.29 18.98
CA THR A 78 13.93 -10.98 17.74
C THR A 78 13.05 -11.09 16.50
N THR A 79 12.17 -12.10 16.46
CA THR A 79 11.27 -12.30 15.31
C THR A 79 10.29 -11.12 15.17
N THR A 80 9.75 -10.63 16.28
CA THR A 80 8.89 -9.45 16.31
C THR A 80 9.65 -8.20 15.89
N ARG A 81 10.91 -8.02 16.36
CA ARG A 81 11.77 -6.91 15.90
C ARG A 81 11.94 -6.94 14.40
N MET A 82 12.34 -8.08 13.83
CA MET A 82 12.53 -8.25 12.39
C MET A 82 11.22 -8.06 11.61
N ALA A 83 10.10 -8.57 12.11
CA ALA A 83 8.80 -8.46 11.47
C ALA A 83 8.27 -7.02 11.38
N THR A 84 8.72 -6.15 12.28
CA THR A 84 8.23 -4.78 12.43
C THR A 84 9.28 -3.71 12.16
N ALA A 85 10.52 -4.08 11.81
CA ALA A 85 11.63 -3.15 11.61
C ALA A 85 11.30 -2.00 10.65
N GLN A 86 10.72 -2.31 9.49
CA GLN A 86 10.35 -1.28 8.51
C GLN A 86 9.18 -0.40 8.95
N ALA A 87 8.42 -0.81 9.97
CA ALA A 87 7.31 -0.04 10.53
C ALA A 87 7.75 0.81 11.73
N VAL A 88 8.55 0.22 12.63
CA VAL A 88 9.01 0.86 13.88
C VAL A 88 10.20 1.76 13.62
N GLY A 89 11.27 1.21 13.05
CA GLY A 89 12.51 1.94 12.78
C GLY A 89 13.74 1.23 13.31
N ASP A 90 14.88 1.89 13.15
CA ASP A 90 16.22 1.37 13.43
C ASP A 90 17.09 2.35 14.25
N GLY A 91 16.52 3.49 14.64
CA GLY A 91 17.22 4.55 15.36
C GLY A 91 18.24 5.34 14.52
N TYR A 92 18.70 4.79 13.40
CA TYR A 92 19.69 5.41 12.52
C TYR A 92 19.05 6.10 11.31
N GLY A 93 17.79 5.77 11.00
CA GLY A 93 17.03 6.37 9.89
C GLY A 93 17.26 5.68 8.54
N PHE A 94 17.74 4.44 8.52
CA PHE A 94 17.86 3.64 7.30
C PHE A 94 16.50 3.42 6.63
N VAL A 95 15.43 3.29 7.44
CA VAL A 95 14.05 3.19 6.95
C VAL A 95 13.33 4.52 7.11
N SER A 96 13.33 5.34 6.08
CA SER A 96 12.75 6.70 6.08
C SER A 96 11.23 6.75 6.33
N THR A 97 10.51 5.66 6.07
CA THR A 97 9.06 5.54 6.25
C THR A 97 8.65 4.94 7.59
N SER A 98 9.62 4.61 8.45
CA SER A 98 9.39 4.07 9.80
C SER A 98 8.85 5.11 10.77
N ALA A 99 8.32 4.65 11.91
CA ALA A 99 7.80 5.52 12.93
C ALA A 99 8.88 6.45 13.51
N GLU A 100 10.08 5.95 13.77
CA GLU A 100 11.20 6.73 14.29
C GLU A 100 11.67 7.83 13.34
N SER A 101 11.53 7.60 12.02
CA SER A 101 11.86 8.62 11.03
C SER A 101 10.70 9.56 10.75
N ALA A 102 9.50 9.02 10.50
CA ALA A 102 8.35 9.76 10.01
C ALA A 102 7.61 10.54 11.12
N PHE A 103 7.66 10.07 12.37
CA PHE A 103 7.02 10.72 13.52
C PHE A 103 8.05 11.28 14.51
N ARG A 104 9.23 11.62 14.00
CA ARG A 104 10.35 12.13 14.79
C ARG A 104 9.98 13.37 15.63
N ASP A 105 9.29 14.32 15.03
CA ASP A 105 8.77 15.54 15.67
C ASP A 105 7.89 15.24 16.88
N ARG A 106 6.99 14.24 16.76
CA ARG A 106 6.16 13.79 17.88
C ARG A 106 6.98 13.10 18.96
N LEU A 107 7.87 12.19 18.57
CA LEU A 107 8.74 11.48 19.49
C LEU A 107 9.64 12.42 20.29
N VAL A 108 10.08 13.53 19.68
CA VAL A 108 10.91 14.55 20.35
C VAL A 108 10.12 15.41 21.34
N GLY A 109 8.79 15.46 21.21
CA GLY A 109 7.94 16.25 22.09
C GLY A 109 8.10 17.76 21.87
N TYR A 110 8.36 18.19 20.64
CA TYR A 110 8.45 19.60 20.29
C TYR A 110 7.12 20.31 20.54
N ASN A 111 7.15 21.40 21.30
CA ASN A 111 6.00 22.24 21.58
C ASN A 111 6.04 23.48 20.68
N LEU A 112 5.11 23.57 19.74
CA LEU A 112 5.02 24.65 18.77
C LEU A 112 4.81 26.03 19.42
N LEU A 113 4.06 26.10 20.53
CA LEU A 113 3.74 27.38 21.20
C LEU A 113 4.94 27.96 21.97
N THR A 114 5.75 27.10 22.57
CA THR A 114 6.91 27.52 23.33
C THR A 114 8.21 27.48 22.54
N GLY A 115 8.21 26.84 21.38
CA GLY A 115 9.41 26.61 20.55
C GLY A 115 10.46 25.74 21.22
N THR A 116 10.09 24.99 22.27
CA THR A 116 11.00 24.18 23.07
C THR A 116 10.62 22.70 23.01
N TYR A 117 11.62 21.85 23.21
CA TYR A 117 11.41 20.44 23.46
C TYR A 117 10.90 20.23 24.89
N SER A 118 10.28 19.06 25.14
CA SER A 118 9.82 18.69 26.46
C SER A 118 10.90 18.96 27.53
N ILE A 119 10.56 19.78 28.54
CA ILE A 119 11.46 20.15 29.66
C ILE A 119 11.87 18.92 30.48
N SER A 120 11.03 17.87 30.50
CA SER A 120 11.31 16.61 31.19
C SER A 120 12.34 15.74 30.47
N GLY A 121 12.75 16.08 29.24
CA GLY A 121 13.61 15.24 28.40
C GLY A 121 12.94 13.95 27.92
N LEU A 122 11.67 13.76 28.25
CA LEU A 122 10.81 12.65 27.79
C LEU A 122 10.00 13.15 26.60
N GLY A 123 10.16 12.52 25.45
CA GLY A 123 9.34 12.79 24.28
C GLY A 123 7.91 12.25 24.43
N ASN A 124 7.12 12.38 23.39
CA ASN A 124 5.77 11.84 23.35
C ASN A 124 5.77 10.39 22.86
N ASP A 125 4.83 9.62 23.35
CA ASP A 125 4.61 8.25 22.88
C ASP A 125 3.90 8.27 21.50
N VAL A 126 4.34 7.41 20.61
CA VAL A 126 3.70 7.14 19.32
C VAL A 126 3.08 5.75 19.37
N ARG A 127 1.78 5.67 19.16
CA ARG A 127 1.07 4.39 19.04
C ARG A 127 0.72 4.12 17.59
N LEU A 128 1.36 3.10 17.00
CA LEU A 128 1.09 2.64 15.65
C LEU A 128 -0.22 1.86 15.57
N SER A 129 -0.80 1.80 14.39
CA SER A 129 -2.00 1.00 14.13
C SER A 129 -1.70 -0.47 13.83
N ILE A 130 -0.43 -0.84 13.63
CA ILE A 130 -0.02 -2.22 13.38
C ILE A 130 -0.24 -3.09 14.62
N ASP A 131 -0.50 -4.36 14.38
CA ASP A 131 -0.52 -5.43 15.37
C ASP A 131 0.77 -6.22 15.22
N SER A 132 1.63 -6.18 16.23
CA SER A 132 2.96 -6.81 16.19
C SER A 132 2.89 -8.33 16.06
N ASP A 133 1.89 -8.98 16.63
CA ASP A 133 1.68 -10.43 16.51
C ASP A 133 1.25 -10.82 15.10
N VAL A 134 0.37 -10.02 14.46
CA VAL A 134 0.00 -10.20 13.05
C VAL A 134 1.20 -9.99 12.13
N CYS A 135 2.05 -9.00 12.41
CA CYS A 135 3.28 -8.78 11.67
C CYS A 135 4.26 -9.96 11.82
N ARG A 136 4.41 -10.49 13.05
CA ARG A 136 5.23 -11.68 13.33
C ARG A 136 4.71 -12.92 12.57
N THR A 137 3.41 -13.13 12.58
CA THR A 137 2.78 -14.21 11.80
C THR A 137 3.05 -14.05 10.30
N ALA A 138 2.91 -12.83 9.78
CA ALA A 138 3.20 -12.52 8.38
C ALA A 138 4.68 -12.76 8.01
N TYR A 139 5.60 -12.35 8.88
CA TYR A 139 7.03 -12.57 8.71
C TYR A 139 7.37 -14.07 8.66
N ASN A 140 6.86 -14.85 9.61
CA ASN A 140 7.03 -16.29 9.64
C ASN A 140 6.43 -16.99 8.41
N ALA A 141 5.25 -16.54 7.96
CA ALA A 141 4.59 -17.09 6.78
C ALA A 141 5.36 -16.77 5.47
N LEU A 142 6.01 -15.61 5.37
CA LEU A 142 6.92 -15.29 4.27
C LEU A 142 8.18 -16.18 4.31
N GLY A 143 8.66 -16.52 5.50
CA GLY A 143 9.88 -17.29 5.70
C GLY A 143 11.11 -16.54 5.17
N TYR A 144 12.01 -17.27 4.50
CA TYR A 144 13.24 -16.67 3.93
C TYR A 144 13.04 -16.00 2.56
N ARG A 145 11.82 -16.02 2.04
CA ARG A 145 11.49 -15.46 0.72
C ARG A 145 11.39 -13.94 0.78
N SER A 146 11.80 -13.28 -0.30
CA SER A 146 11.55 -11.86 -0.50
C SER A 146 10.06 -11.61 -0.74
N GLY A 147 9.50 -10.56 -0.13
CA GLY A 147 8.08 -10.27 -0.31
C GLY A 147 7.51 -9.25 0.66
N LEU A 148 6.20 -9.19 0.70
CA LEU A 148 5.45 -8.30 1.59
C LEU A 148 4.08 -8.88 1.96
N VAL A 149 3.58 -8.45 3.11
CA VAL A 149 2.19 -8.61 3.54
C VAL A 149 1.66 -7.26 4.00
N GLY A 150 0.54 -6.84 3.42
CA GLY A 150 -0.21 -5.67 3.84
C GLY A 150 -1.64 -6.06 4.23
N VAL A 151 -2.10 -5.59 5.39
CA VAL A 151 -3.49 -5.76 5.85
C VAL A 151 -3.98 -4.44 6.42
N TYR A 152 -5.16 -4.00 6.01
CA TYR A 152 -5.78 -2.82 6.62
C TYR A 152 -7.28 -2.96 6.76
N ASN A 153 -7.83 -2.23 7.72
CA ASN A 153 -9.26 -2.15 7.96
C ASN A 153 -9.89 -1.14 6.96
N TYR A 154 -10.65 -1.65 5.97
CA TYR A 154 -11.26 -0.82 4.94
C TYR A 154 -12.46 0.04 5.43
N LYS A 155 -12.84 -0.06 6.71
CA LYS A 155 -13.85 0.77 7.37
C LYS A 155 -13.24 1.92 8.17
N THR A 156 -12.10 1.69 8.81
CA THR A 156 -11.44 2.67 9.70
C THR A 156 -10.20 3.31 9.08
N GLY A 157 -9.58 2.65 8.10
CA GLY A 157 -8.30 3.05 7.49
C GLY A 157 -7.07 2.56 8.24
N GLN A 158 -7.18 1.95 9.41
CA GLN A 158 -6.03 1.48 10.17
C GLN A 158 -5.28 0.38 9.44
N VAL A 159 -3.97 0.55 9.26
CA VAL A 159 -3.06 -0.48 8.76
C VAL A 159 -2.72 -1.42 9.91
N ILE A 160 -3.02 -2.70 9.74
CA ILE A 160 -2.86 -3.73 10.77
C ILE A 160 -1.53 -4.46 10.60
N CYS A 161 -1.09 -4.64 9.35
CA CYS A 161 0.16 -5.30 9.00
C CYS A 161 0.78 -4.60 7.81
N MET A 162 2.10 -4.39 7.85
CA MET A 162 2.94 -3.91 6.74
C MET A 162 4.34 -4.50 6.85
N THR A 163 4.41 -5.82 6.84
CA THR A 163 5.66 -6.58 6.94
C THR A 163 6.31 -6.73 5.57
N SER A 164 7.62 -6.56 5.50
CA SER A 164 8.44 -6.76 4.30
C SER A 164 9.63 -7.65 4.60
N THR A 165 10.06 -8.41 3.60
CA THR A 165 11.27 -9.23 3.61
C THR A 165 12.08 -9.01 2.33
N PRO A 166 13.42 -9.08 2.35
CA PRO A 166 14.25 -9.30 3.52
C PRO A 166 14.08 -8.21 4.57
N SER A 167 14.32 -8.55 5.82
CA SER A 167 14.29 -7.64 6.96
C SER A 167 15.57 -7.75 7.78
N PHE A 168 15.67 -7.01 8.85
CA PHE A 168 16.83 -6.95 9.72
C PHE A 168 16.40 -6.81 11.19
N ASP A 169 17.31 -7.16 12.11
CA ASP A 169 17.14 -6.86 13.53
C ASP A 169 17.56 -5.40 13.79
N PRO A 170 16.64 -4.49 14.19
CA PRO A 170 17.01 -3.11 14.49
C PRO A 170 17.93 -2.95 15.71
N ALA A 171 18.04 -3.98 16.57
CA ALA A 171 18.99 -3.99 17.69
C ALA A 171 20.43 -4.32 17.23
N ASP A 172 20.59 -4.96 16.08
CA ASP A 172 21.88 -5.29 15.46
C ASP A 172 21.76 -5.17 13.93
N PRO A 173 21.63 -3.96 13.38
CA PRO A 173 21.41 -3.75 11.95
C PRO A 173 22.66 -4.13 11.15
N PRO A 174 22.49 -4.80 10.00
CA PRO A 174 23.61 -5.16 9.13
C PRO A 174 24.24 -3.91 8.52
N ASP A 175 25.52 -4.02 8.16
CA ASP A 175 26.19 -3.00 7.36
C ASP A 175 25.41 -2.77 6.04
N THR A 176 25.12 -1.51 5.77
CA THR A 176 24.34 -1.09 4.58
C THR A 176 24.97 -1.52 3.26
N LYS A 177 26.32 -1.67 3.21
CA LYS A 177 27.05 -2.10 2.03
C LYS A 177 26.86 -3.60 1.73
N ASN A 178 26.63 -4.40 2.76
CA ASN A 178 26.54 -5.86 2.68
C ASN A 178 25.10 -6.38 2.82
N ALA A 179 24.15 -5.50 3.13
CA ALA A 179 22.75 -5.86 3.26
C ALA A 179 22.13 -6.30 1.93
N LYS A 180 21.28 -7.31 1.96
CA LYS A 180 20.51 -7.73 0.78
C LYS A 180 19.67 -6.57 0.25
N SER A 181 19.52 -6.49 -1.07
CA SER A 181 18.64 -5.48 -1.69
C SER A 181 17.24 -5.55 -1.09
N GLY A 182 16.66 -4.39 -0.75
CA GLY A 182 15.33 -4.26 -0.15
C GLY A 182 15.27 -4.45 1.37
N THR A 183 16.37 -4.76 2.07
CA THR A 183 16.39 -4.95 3.54
C THR A 183 15.84 -3.74 4.31
N PHE A 184 16.24 -2.55 3.92
CA PHE A 184 15.80 -1.29 4.55
C PHE A 184 14.58 -0.66 3.87
N MET A 185 13.93 -1.37 2.94
CA MET A 185 12.77 -0.86 2.22
C MET A 185 11.47 -1.39 2.84
N ASN A 186 10.56 -0.50 3.19
CA ASN A 186 9.18 -0.87 3.41
C ASN A 186 8.50 -1.09 2.04
N LYS A 187 8.48 -2.33 1.56
CA LYS A 187 7.94 -2.65 0.23
C LYS A 187 6.45 -2.36 0.11
N PHE A 188 5.71 -2.40 1.22
CA PHE A 188 4.29 -2.06 1.21
C PHE A 188 4.06 -0.57 0.89
N ILE A 189 4.91 0.31 1.42
CA ILE A 189 4.80 1.76 1.22
C ILE A 189 5.59 2.22 -0.01
N SER A 190 6.85 1.79 -0.12
CA SER A 190 7.82 2.31 -1.10
C SER A 190 8.00 1.43 -2.34
N GLY A 191 7.51 0.19 -2.31
CA GLY A 191 7.68 -0.75 -3.42
C GLY A 191 6.82 -0.38 -4.63
N ASN A 192 7.38 -0.61 -5.81
CA ASN A 192 6.67 -0.60 -7.08
C ASN A 192 7.02 -1.91 -7.82
N LEU A 193 6.03 -2.77 -7.99
CA LEU A 193 6.19 -4.12 -8.50
C LEU A 193 5.19 -4.39 -9.64
N THR A 194 5.57 -5.22 -10.59
CA THR A 194 4.66 -5.65 -11.67
C THR A 194 3.45 -6.39 -11.07
N PRO A 195 2.20 -5.94 -11.33
CA PRO A 195 1.02 -6.48 -10.67
C PRO A 195 0.57 -7.85 -11.21
N GLY A 196 0.85 -8.14 -12.47
CA GLY A 196 0.29 -9.31 -13.14
C GLY A 196 -1.24 -9.35 -13.05
N SER A 197 -1.78 -10.54 -12.97
CA SER A 197 -3.23 -10.79 -13.05
C SER A 197 -4.10 -10.15 -11.96
N ILE A 198 -3.55 -9.55 -10.90
CA ILE A 198 -4.38 -8.78 -9.95
C ILE A 198 -4.91 -7.49 -10.61
N PHE A 199 -4.20 -6.95 -11.62
CA PHE A 199 -4.66 -5.81 -12.40
C PHE A 199 -5.94 -6.10 -13.20
N LYS A 200 -6.23 -7.37 -13.54
CA LYS A 200 -7.48 -7.75 -14.22
C LYS A 200 -8.74 -7.34 -13.46
N LEU A 201 -8.66 -7.05 -12.16
CA LEU A 201 -9.77 -6.45 -11.41
C LEU A 201 -10.05 -5.01 -11.85
N VAL A 202 -9.03 -4.25 -12.23
CA VAL A 202 -9.17 -2.90 -12.80
C VAL A 202 -9.75 -2.98 -14.22
N THR A 203 -9.20 -3.87 -15.05
CA THR A 203 -9.71 -4.14 -16.40
C THR A 203 -11.16 -4.63 -16.35
N SER A 204 -11.52 -5.47 -15.37
CA SER A 204 -12.91 -5.91 -15.15
C SER A 204 -13.83 -4.76 -14.77
N ALA A 205 -13.38 -3.84 -13.91
CA ALA A 205 -14.16 -2.65 -13.56
C ALA A 205 -14.41 -1.77 -14.80
N ALA A 206 -13.37 -1.55 -15.60
CA ALA A 206 -13.48 -0.82 -16.86
C ALA A 206 -14.45 -1.53 -17.84
N ALA A 207 -14.34 -2.85 -18.01
CA ALA A 207 -15.24 -3.63 -18.83
C ALA A 207 -16.71 -3.48 -18.41
N ILE A 208 -16.99 -3.63 -17.10
CA ILE A 208 -18.36 -3.52 -16.55
C ILE A 208 -18.95 -2.11 -16.75
N GLU A 209 -18.13 -1.07 -16.66
CA GLU A 209 -18.62 0.31 -16.72
C GLU A 209 -18.59 0.91 -18.15
N LYS A 210 -17.81 0.35 -19.08
CA LYS A 210 -17.61 0.89 -20.45
C LYS A 210 -18.25 0.05 -21.55
N ILE A 211 -18.30 -1.28 -21.38
CA ILE A 211 -18.93 -2.16 -22.37
C ILE A 211 -20.43 -2.28 -22.06
N PRO A 212 -21.33 -2.11 -23.03
CA PRO A 212 -22.76 -2.32 -22.81
C PRO A 212 -23.05 -3.67 -22.16
N ALA A 213 -23.91 -3.69 -21.14
CA ALA A 213 -24.19 -4.89 -20.33
C ALA A 213 -24.64 -6.09 -21.18
N SER A 214 -25.43 -5.83 -22.26
CA SER A 214 -25.88 -6.86 -23.21
C SER A 214 -24.72 -7.48 -23.98
N LYS A 215 -23.72 -6.67 -24.38
CA LYS A 215 -22.51 -7.16 -25.07
C LYS A 215 -21.62 -7.95 -24.11
N LEU A 216 -21.42 -7.43 -22.89
CA LEU A 216 -20.59 -8.09 -21.89
C LEU A 216 -21.20 -9.41 -21.40
N LYS A 217 -22.54 -9.52 -21.34
CA LYS A 217 -23.26 -10.78 -21.03
C LYS A 217 -23.06 -11.84 -22.12
N LYS A 218 -22.93 -11.41 -23.40
CA LYS A 218 -22.68 -12.28 -24.54
C LYS A 218 -21.19 -12.51 -24.84
N PHE A 219 -20.30 -11.96 -24.00
CA PHE A 219 -18.87 -12.16 -24.20
C PHE A 219 -18.52 -13.62 -24.02
N SER A 220 -17.92 -14.21 -25.05
CA SER A 220 -17.31 -15.53 -25.04
C SER A 220 -15.94 -15.45 -25.69
N PHE A 221 -15.01 -16.24 -25.20
CA PHE A 221 -13.65 -16.35 -25.74
C PHE A 221 -13.20 -17.81 -25.68
N ARG A 222 -12.78 -18.33 -26.82
CA ARG A 222 -12.20 -19.68 -26.90
C ARG A 222 -10.70 -19.62 -26.68
N CYS A 223 -10.25 -20.01 -25.50
CA CYS A 223 -8.86 -20.04 -25.11
C CYS A 223 -8.19 -21.36 -25.48
N THR A 224 -7.25 -21.32 -26.40
CA THR A 224 -6.44 -22.47 -26.85
C THR A 224 -5.09 -22.57 -26.11
N GLY A 225 -4.84 -21.65 -25.13
CA GLY A 225 -3.56 -21.54 -24.42
C GLY A 225 -2.66 -20.43 -24.97
N VAL A 226 -2.86 -20.02 -26.21
CA VAL A 226 -2.15 -18.92 -26.87
C VAL A 226 -3.15 -18.02 -27.56
N HIS A 227 -2.97 -16.72 -27.52
CA HIS A 227 -3.73 -15.72 -28.25
C HIS A 227 -2.76 -14.79 -28.96
N GLU A 228 -2.90 -14.64 -30.27
CA GLU A 228 -2.04 -13.80 -31.08
C GLU A 228 -2.70 -12.45 -31.38
N ILE A 229 -1.93 -11.39 -31.23
CA ILE A 229 -2.32 -10.01 -31.58
C ILE A 229 -1.15 -9.42 -32.37
N ASP A 230 -1.38 -9.09 -33.65
CA ASP A 230 -0.39 -8.48 -34.55
C ASP A 230 0.96 -9.25 -34.55
N GLY A 231 0.90 -10.58 -34.58
CA GLY A 231 2.06 -11.47 -34.60
C GLY A 231 2.74 -11.68 -33.24
N VAL A 232 2.23 -11.07 -32.16
CA VAL A 232 2.75 -11.25 -30.79
C VAL A 232 1.84 -12.22 -30.01
N SER A 233 2.46 -13.26 -29.44
CA SER A 233 1.75 -14.29 -28.68
C SER A 233 1.56 -13.90 -27.23
N ILE A 234 0.32 -13.86 -26.74
CA ILE A 234 -0.03 -13.77 -25.32
C ILE A 234 -0.41 -15.16 -24.83
N ARG A 235 0.38 -15.70 -23.89
CA ARG A 235 0.24 -17.08 -23.41
C ARG A 235 -0.58 -17.14 -22.12
N CYS A 236 -1.40 -18.17 -21.99
CA CYS A 236 -2.00 -18.61 -20.74
C CYS A 236 -1.21 -19.77 -20.16
N THR A 237 -1.38 -20.07 -18.88
CA THR A 237 -0.76 -21.22 -18.21
C THR A 237 -1.23 -22.55 -18.79
N GLN A 238 -2.44 -22.57 -19.39
CA GLN A 238 -3.04 -23.71 -20.04
C GLN A 238 -4.17 -23.25 -20.99
N ALA A 239 -4.65 -24.15 -21.85
CA ALA A 239 -5.88 -23.94 -22.61
C ALA A 239 -7.09 -23.97 -21.65
N HIS A 240 -7.89 -22.89 -21.63
CA HIS A 240 -9.05 -22.77 -20.75
C HIS A 240 -10.37 -23.19 -21.40
N GLY A 241 -10.37 -23.46 -22.72
CA GLY A 241 -11.58 -23.73 -23.50
C GLY A 241 -12.47 -22.50 -23.65
N GLU A 242 -13.77 -22.70 -23.79
CA GLU A 242 -14.73 -21.61 -23.82
C GLU A 242 -14.85 -20.97 -22.43
N VAL A 243 -14.71 -19.66 -22.38
CA VAL A 243 -14.87 -18.86 -21.17
C VAL A 243 -15.75 -17.64 -21.44
N ASP A 244 -16.71 -17.39 -20.57
CA ASP A 244 -17.42 -16.13 -20.48
C ASP A 244 -16.60 -15.11 -19.66
N PHE A 245 -17.14 -13.92 -19.44
CA PHE A 245 -16.44 -12.87 -18.72
C PHE A 245 -16.08 -13.25 -17.26
N GLU A 246 -16.97 -13.94 -16.56
CA GLU A 246 -16.76 -14.32 -15.15
C GLU A 246 -15.80 -15.52 -15.06
N GLY A 247 -15.94 -16.49 -15.95
CA GLY A 247 -15.03 -17.62 -16.08
C GLY A 247 -13.62 -17.20 -16.51
N ALA A 248 -13.50 -16.19 -17.37
CA ALA A 248 -12.19 -15.62 -17.76
C ALA A 248 -11.45 -15.02 -16.56
N LEU A 249 -12.15 -14.32 -15.64
CA LEU A 249 -11.53 -13.82 -14.42
C LEU A 249 -11.15 -14.96 -13.46
N ALA A 250 -12.03 -15.94 -13.30
CA ALA A 250 -11.81 -17.07 -12.40
C ALA A 250 -10.59 -17.89 -12.84
N LYS A 251 -10.51 -18.24 -14.13
CA LYS A 251 -9.38 -18.97 -14.72
C LYS A 251 -8.16 -18.07 -15.01
N SER A 252 -8.28 -16.76 -14.72
CA SER A 252 -7.22 -15.78 -15.01
C SER A 252 -6.74 -15.77 -16.48
N CYS A 253 -7.65 -15.98 -17.44
CA CYS A 253 -7.35 -16.14 -18.86
C CYS A 253 -6.71 -14.87 -19.45
N ASN A 254 -5.44 -14.96 -19.87
CA ASN A 254 -4.72 -13.83 -20.45
C ASN A 254 -5.30 -13.42 -21.79
N GLY A 255 -5.60 -14.37 -22.69
CA GLY A 255 -6.16 -14.09 -24.01
C GLY A 255 -7.52 -13.38 -23.94
N ALA A 256 -8.42 -13.83 -23.07
CA ALA A 256 -9.73 -13.19 -22.89
C ALA A 256 -9.59 -11.75 -22.36
N PHE A 257 -8.68 -11.51 -21.42
CA PHE A 257 -8.42 -10.16 -20.87
C PHE A 257 -7.65 -9.26 -21.82
N ALA A 258 -6.76 -9.80 -22.64
CA ALA A 258 -6.11 -9.08 -23.73
C ALA A 258 -7.15 -8.55 -24.72
N GLU A 259 -8.10 -9.39 -25.13
CA GLU A 259 -9.19 -9.02 -26.04
C GLU A 259 -10.16 -8.01 -25.40
N LEU A 260 -10.48 -8.15 -24.11
CA LEU A 260 -11.26 -7.14 -23.37
C LEU A 260 -10.52 -5.81 -23.30
N SER A 261 -9.21 -5.82 -23.10
CA SER A 261 -8.39 -4.62 -23.03
C SER A 261 -8.38 -3.85 -24.34
N ARG A 262 -8.27 -4.54 -25.46
CA ARG A 262 -8.40 -3.94 -26.79
C ARG A 262 -9.78 -3.31 -27.00
N LYS A 263 -10.86 -4.01 -26.62
CA LYS A 263 -12.24 -3.48 -26.69
C LYS A 263 -12.50 -2.28 -25.80
N ILE A 264 -11.88 -2.21 -24.64
CA ILE A 264 -11.96 -1.08 -23.70
C ILE A 264 -11.14 0.10 -24.23
N GLY A 265 -9.97 -0.17 -24.78
CA GLY A 265 -9.02 0.77 -25.33
C GLY A 265 -8.11 1.44 -24.30
N ALA A 266 -6.92 1.82 -24.75
CA ALA A 266 -5.83 2.39 -23.96
C ALA A 266 -6.25 3.56 -23.06
N ARG A 267 -6.94 4.56 -23.64
CA ARG A 267 -7.39 5.75 -22.89
C ARG A 267 -8.33 5.40 -21.73
N SER A 268 -9.21 4.43 -21.93
CA SER A 268 -10.13 4.01 -20.86
C SER A 268 -9.42 3.23 -19.78
N LEU A 269 -8.48 2.35 -20.12
CA LEU A 269 -7.69 1.60 -19.15
C LEU A 269 -6.82 2.53 -18.29
N SER A 270 -6.12 3.48 -18.91
CA SER A 270 -5.37 4.52 -18.20
C SER A 270 -6.26 5.31 -17.23
N ALA A 271 -7.43 5.78 -17.70
CA ALA A 271 -8.37 6.48 -16.83
C ALA A 271 -8.86 5.61 -15.65
N TYR A 272 -8.99 4.29 -15.83
CA TYR A 272 -9.37 3.38 -14.75
C TYR A 272 -8.23 3.06 -13.81
N ALA A 273 -6.98 2.95 -14.25
CA ALA A 273 -5.82 2.85 -13.37
C ALA A 273 -5.77 4.04 -12.40
N GLN A 274 -5.94 5.26 -12.92
CA GLN A 274 -6.01 6.49 -12.11
C GLN A 274 -7.26 6.53 -11.21
N LYS A 275 -8.45 6.26 -11.75
CA LYS A 275 -9.71 6.28 -11.02
C LYS A 275 -9.77 5.28 -9.89
N CYS A 276 -9.18 4.10 -10.07
CA CYS A 276 -9.04 3.06 -9.06
C CYS A 276 -7.94 3.37 -8.02
N GLY A 277 -7.29 4.52 -8.11
CA GLY A 277 -6.34 5.02 -7.13
C GLY A 277 -4.95 4.39 -7.20
N LEU A 278 -4.62 3.66 -8.28
CA LEU A 278 -3.33 2.97 -8.38
C LEU A 278 -2.16 3.94 -8.60
N GLU A 279 -2.43 5.12 -9.18
CA GLU A 279 -1.47 6.22 -9.36
C GLU A 279 -1.62 7.31 -8.28
N THR A 280 -2.27 7.00 -7.16
CA THR A 280 -2.51 7.95 -6.08
C THR A 280 -1.46 7.79 -4.99
N THR A 281 -0.92 8.92 -4.53
CA THR A 281 -0.15 9.01 -3.31
C THR A 281 -1.10 9.28 -2.14
N TYR A 282 -1.20 8.36 -1.20
CA TYR A 282 -2.00 8.49 0.01
C TYR A 282 -1.14 9.05 1.14
N ASP A 283 -1.64 10.06 1.82
CA ASP A 283 -1.03 10.56 3.06
C ASP A 283 -1.53 9.74 4.26
N MET A 284 -0.65 8.96 4.84
CA MET A 284 -0.87 8.10 6.00
C MET A 284 -0.28 8.73 7.28
N ASN A 285 -0.89 9.83 7.73
CA ASN A 285 -0.39 10.62 8.86
C ASN A 285 1.00 11.26 8.62
N GLY A 286 1.27 11.74 7.41
CA GLY A 286 2.54 12.32 7.01
C GLY A 286 3.48 11.34 6.29
N VAL A 287 3.21 10.04 6.32
CA VAL A 287 3.91 9.04 5.49
C VAL A 287 3.18 8.87 4.18
N HIS A 288 3.92 8.93 3.07
CA HIS A 288 3.36 8.84 1.72
C HIS A 288 3.81 7.55 1.04
N ASN A 289 2.86 6.82 0.43
CA ASN A 289 3.23 5.68 -0.40
C ASN A 289 3.79 6.15 -1.75
N ALA A 290 4.61 5.31 -2.37
CA ALA A 290 5.06 5.51 -3.73
C ALA A 290 3.87 5.52 -4.72
N LYS A 291 3.98 6.30 -5.76
CA LYS A 291 3.00 6.34 -6.84
C LYS A 291 3.24 5.16 -7.80
N GLY A 292 2.19 4.42 -8.13
CA GLY A 292 2.25 3.45 -9.23
C GLY A 292 2.34 4.15 -10.59
N THR A 293 2.86 3.43 -11.59
CA THR A 293 2.94 3.93 -12.98
C THR A 293 2.36 2.88 -13.93
N PHE A 294 1.57 3.34 -14.89
CA PHE A 294 0.89 2.48 -15.86
C PHE A 294 0.93 3.14 -17.23
N GLU A 295 1.43 2.43 -18.23
CA GLU A 295 1.53 2.93 -19.59
C GLU A 295 0.57 2.19 -20.53
N PHE A 296 -0.31 2.93 -21.22
CA PHE A 296 -1.23 2.41 -22.21
C PHE A 296 -1.06 3.17 -23.52
N PRO A 297 -0.21 2.71 -24.44
CA PRO A 297 0.01 3.37 -25.73
C PRO A 297 -1.26 3.37 -26.60
N VAL A 298 -1.69 4.55 -27.04
CA VAL A 298 -3.01 4.72 -27.71
C VAL A 298 -3.11 4.02 -29.07
N ASN A 299 -1.99 3.89 -29.78
CA ASN A 299 -1.94 3.32 -31.13
C ASN A 299 -1.23 1.96 -31.17
N ASP A 300 -1.10 1.30 -30.03
CA ASP A 300 -0.44 0.01 -29.89
C ASP A 300 -1.37 -0.94 -29.12
N GLU A 301 -2.07 -1.79 -29.90
CA GLU A 301 -3.02 -2.75 -29.33
C GLU A 301 -2.34 -3.87 -28.56
N VAL A 302 -1.13 -4.26 -28.98
CA VAL A 302 -0.33 -5.30 -28.32
C VAL A 302 0.08 -4.84 -26.91
N SER A 303 0.71 -3.68 -26.81
CA SER A 303 1.12 -3.11 -25.51
C SER A 303 -0.09 -2.83 -24.61
N THR A 304 -1.21 -2.36 -25.19
CA THR A 304 -2.47 -2.16 -24.45
C THR A 304 -3.04 -3.48 -23.92
N ALA A 305 -2.95 -4.57 -24.69
CA ALA A 305 -3.37 -5.89 -24.27
C ALA A 305 -2.51 -6.43 -23.11
N TRP A 306 -1.18 -6.29 -23.20
CA TRP A 306 -0.25 -6.67 -22.16
C TRP A 306 -0.44 -5.86 -20.86
N ALA A 307 -0.56 -4.53 -20.98
CA ALA A 307 -0.83 -3.67 -19.83
C ALA A 307 -2.18 -3.99 -19.18
N GLY A 308 -3.21 -4.29 -19.98
CA GLY A 308 -4.53 -4.68 -19.45
C GLY A 308 -4.58 -6.01 -18.69
N ILE A 309 -3.54 -6.83 -18.76
CA ILE A 309 -3.36 -8.03 -17.94
C ILE A 309 -2.37 -7.83 -16.79
N GLY A 310 -1.85 -6.59 -16.63
CA GLY A 310 -0.93 -6.21 -15.56
C GLY A 310 0.53 -6.55 -15.83
N GLN A 311 0.90 -6.58 -17.10
CA GLN A 311 2.25 -6.77 -17.60
C GLN A 311 2.72 -5.51 -18.34
N TRP A 312 3.71 -5.59 -19.17
CA TRP A 312 4.29 -4.45 -19.86
C TRP A 312 5.02 -3.55 -18.86
N LYS A 313 4.83 -2.25 -18.93
CA LYS A 313 5.44 -1.23 -18.05
C LYS A 313 4.54 -0.84 -16.90
N ASP A 314 3.79 -1.80 -16.37
CA ASP A 314 2.92 -1.60 -15.23
C ASP A 314 3.66 -1.83 -13.93
N TYR A 315 3.75 -0.79 -13.09
CA TYR A 315 4.34 -0.83 -11.77
C TYR A 315 3.33 -0.39 -10.72
N LEU A 316 2.96 -1.32 -9.88
CA LEU A 316 1.95 -1.17 -8.84
C LEU A 316 2.57 -0.93 -7.48
N ASN A 317 2.11 0.09 -6.78
CA ASN A 317 2.37 0.21 -5.35
C ASN A 317 1.38 -0.67 -4.55
N PRO A 318 1.87 -1.55 -3.66
CA PRO A 318 1.01 -2.48 -2.90
C PRO A 318 -0.04 -1.80 -2.04
N CYS A 319 0.29 -0.67 -1.39
CA CYS A 319 -0.66 0.09 -0.59
C CYS A 319 -1.84 0.61 -1.45
N SER A 320 -1.56 1.11 -2.66
CA SER A 320 -2.61 1.59 -3.57
C SER A 320 -3.57 0.47 -3.98
N MET A 321 -3.04 -0.72 -4.28
CA MET A 321 -3.88 -1.89 -4.60
C MET A 321 -4.70 -2.36 -3.40
N LEU A 322 -4.13 -2.34 -2.21
CA LEU A 322 -4.85 -2.67 -0.97
C LEU A 322 -6.03 -1.72 -0.75
N VAL A 323 -5.86 -0.42 -1.00
CA VAL A 323 -6.95 0.57 -0.92
C VAL A 323 -8.02 0.26 -1.97
N TYR A 324 -7.65 -0.15 -3.18
CA TYR A 324 -8.61 -0.57 -4.20
C TYR A 324 -9.36 -1.84 -3.80
N MET A 325 -8.72 -2.83 -3.16
CA MET A 325 -9.42 -3.99 -2.58
C MET A 325 -10.46 -3.55 -1.55
N GLY A 326 -10.10 -2.61 -0.68
CA GLY A 326 -11.04 -1.98 0.26
C GLY A 326 -12.21 -1.29 -0.44
N ALA A 327 -11.98 -0.63 -1.58
CA ALA A 327 -13.06 0.00 -2.36
C ALA A 327 -14.02 -1.04 -2.96
N ILE A 328 -13.53 -2.17 -3.46
CA ILE A 328 -14.39 -3.27 -3.93
C ILE A 328 -15.23 -3.81 -2.76
N ALA A 329 -14.62 -4.01 -1.59
CA ALA A 329 -15.31 -4.48 -0.37
C ALA A 329 -16.39 -3.49 0.12
N ASN A 330 -16.19 -2.19 -0.06
CA ASN A 330 -16.96 -1.10 0.51
C ASN A 330 -17.70 -0.26 -0.56
N ASP A 331 -18.41 -0.93 -1.48
CA ASP A 331 -19.31 -0.33 -2.49
C ASP A 331 -18.69 0.80 -3.33
N GLY A 332 -17.41 0.64 -3.67
CA GLY A 332 -16.69 1.49 -4.62
C GLY A 332 -16.03 2.73 -4.03
N LYS A 333 -16.02 2.87 -2.71
CA LYS A 333 -15.23 3.86 -1.95
C LYS A 333 -14.40 3.14 -0.91
N SER A 334 -13.24 3.70 -0.58
CA SER A 334 -12.39 3.17 0.48
C SER A 334 -12.09 4.26 1.52
N VAL A 335 -11.34 3.92 2.53
CA VAL A 335 -10.82 4.84 3.53
C VAL A 335 -9.33 5.00 3.30
N VAL A 336 -8.82 6.23 3.36
CA VAL A 336 -7.38 6.49 3.25
C VAL A 336 -6.66 5.77 4.40
N PRO A 337 -5.59 5.02 4.12
CA PRO A 337 -4.85 4.33 5.17
C PRO A 337 -4.27 5.29 6.20
N LYS A 338 -4.10 4.83 7.43
CA LYS A 338 -3.46 5.57 8.53
C LYS A 338 -2.60 4.65 9.37
N LEU A 339 -1.47 5.17 9.81
CA LEU A 339 -0.46 4.42 10.55
C LEU A 339 -0.52 4.66 12.06
N LEU A 340 -1.24 5.70 12.51
CA LEU A 340 -1.39 6.01 13.93
C LEU A 340 -2.72 5.48 14.47
N ALA A 341 -2.67 4.70 15.55
CA ALA A 341 -3.86 4.18 16.24
C ALA A 341 -4.70 5.31 16.85
N THR A 342 -4.06 6.39 17.30
CA THR A 342 -4.69 7.55 17.92
C THR A 342 -5.35 8.50 16.92
N SER A 343 -5.15 8.31 15.62
CA SER A 343 -5.77 9.15 14.59
C SER A 343 -7.27 8.89 14.53
N THR A 344 -8.08 9.85 14.96
CA THR A 344 -9.56 9.74 15.02
C THR A 344 -10.25 10.05 13.71
N GLY A 345 -9.65 10.88 12.86
CA GLY A 345 -10.24 11.29 11.59
C GLY A 345 -10.38 10.12 10.60
N ARG A 346 -11.55 9.97 9.99
CA ARG A 346 -11.77 9.12 8.82
C ARG A 346 -11.74 9.99 7.57
N ARG A 347 -10.88 9.64 6.61
CA ARG A 347 -10.84 10.28 5.29
C ARG A 347 -11.25 9.26 4.24
N ASP A 348 -12.40 9.47 3.60
CA ASP A 348 -12.84 8.61 2.51
C ASP A 348 -12.11 8.96 1.21
N THR A 349 -11.83 7.96 0.39
CA THR A 349 -11.35 8.18 -0.97
C THR A 349 -12.46 8.74 -1.85
N ARG A 350 -12.10 9.32 -2.99
CA ARG A 350 -13.08 9.53 -4.06
C ARG A 350 -13.66 8.18 -4.48
N ARG A 351 -14.86 8.20 -5.10
CA ARG A 351 -15.46 6.98 -5.63
C ARG A 351 -14.62 6.43 -6.77
N MET A 352 -14.07 5.23 -6.57
CA MET A 352 -13.21 4.57 -7.54
C MET A 352 -14.00 3.83 -8.61
N ILE A 353 -15.09 3.16 -8.21
CA ILE A 353 -16.00 2.42 -9.09
C ILE A 353 -17.44 2.59 -8.62
N LYS A 354 -18.42 2.32 -9.50
CA LYS A 354 -19.84 2.33 -9.12
C LYS A 354 -20.12 1.23 -8.09
N ALA A 355 -21.10 1.46 -7.22
CA ALA A 355 -21.49 0.46 -6.22
C ALA A 355 -21.98 -0.86 -6.87
N SER A 356 -22.67 -0.78 -8.01
CA SER A 356 -23.07 -1.94 -8.80
C SER A 356 -21.89 -2.73 -9.34
N THR A 357 -20.84 -2.02 -9.81
CA THR A 357 -19.57 -2.61 -10.26
C THR A 357 -18.86 -3.32 -9.12
N ALA A 358 -18.75 -2.67 -7.96
CA ALA A 358 -18.17 -3.29 -6.77
C ALA A 358 -18.92 -4.57 -6.37
N ARG A 359 -20.25 -4.56 -6.38
CA ARG A 359 -21.07 -5.76 -6.09
C ARG A 359 -20.80 -6.90 -7.08
N ARG A 360 -20.68 -6.59 -8.38
CA ARG A 360 -20.38 -7.59 -9.41
C ARG A 360 -18.98 -8.15 -9.23
N LEU A 361 -17.96 -7.31 -9.01
CA LEU A 361 -16.60 -7.76 -8.75
C LEU A 361 -16.51 -8.65 -7.50
N ARG A 362 -17.22 -8.32 -6.42
CA ARG A 362 -17.29 -9.19 -5.23
C ARG A 362 -17.79 -10.59 -5.59
N LYS A 363 -18.89 -10.70 -6.37
CA LYS A 363 -19.40 -12.02 -6.82
C LYS A 363 -18.35 -12.78 -7.62
N MET A 364 -17.67 -12.10 -8.55
CA MET A 364 -16.61 -12.71 -9.36
C MET A 364 -15.42 -13.14 -8.49
N MET A 365 -14.97 -12.32 -7.54
CA MET A 365 -13.88 -12.66 -6.62
C MET A 365 -14.23 -13.82 -5.67
N LYS A 366 -15.49 -13.91 -5.21
CA LYS A 366 -15.97 -15.06 -4.44
C LYS A 366 -15.97 -16.32 -5.30
N ASN A 367 -16.42 -16.22 -6.55
CA ASN A 367 -16.37 -17.32 -7.50
C ASN A 367 -14.93 -17.79 -7.80
N ASN A 368 -13.95 -16.87 -7.88
CA ASN A 368 -12.53 -17.24 -8.03
C ASN A 368 -12.08 -18.17 -6.89
N VAL A 369 -12.45 -17.84 -5.65
CA VAL A 369 -12.09 -18.67 -4.48
C VAL A 369 -12.73 -20.04 -4.60
N LYS A 370 -14.02 -20.10 -4.95
CA LYS A 370 -14.77 -21.34 -5.08
C LYS A 370 -14.20 -22.28 -6.14
N VAL A 371 -13.95 -21.75 -7.36
CA VAL A 371 -13.64 -22.60 -8.53
C VAL A 371 -12.14 -22.74 -8.82
N SER A 372 -11.31 -21.82 -8.32
CA SER A 372 -9.89 -21.78 -8.69
C SER A 372 -8.92 -21.91 -7.51
N TYR A 373 -9.31 -21.50 -6.29
CA TYR A 373 -8.40 -21.53 -5.14
C TYR A 373 -8.79 -22.58 -4.10
N GLY A 374 -10.04 -23.09 -4.14
CA GLY A 374 -10.60 -24.05 -3.18
C GLY A 374 -11.03 -23.35 -1.87
N GLU A 375 -12.34 -23.32 -1.61
CA GLU A 375 -12.86 -22.72 -0.36
C GLU A 375 -12.34 -23.43 0.88
N ASN A 376 -12.09 -24.73 0.80
CA ASN A 376 -11.56 -25.54 1.89
C ASN A 376 -10.13 -25.12 2.32
N ASN A 377 -9.41 -24.41 1.48
CA ASN A 377 -8.08 -23.86 1.81
C ASN A 377 -8.17 -22.62 2.71
N TYR A 378 -9.38 -22.07 2.93
CA TYR A 378 -9.64 -20.87 3.72
C TYR A 378 -10.78 -21.10 4.72
N PRO A 379 -10.64 -22.07 5.63
CA PRO A 379 -11.73 -22.49 6.51
C PRO A 379 -12.22 -21.34 7.40
N GLY A 380 -13.52 -21.15 7.49
CA GLY A 380 -14.14 -20.11 8.32
C GLY A 380 -14.00 -18.67 7.82
N LEU A 381 -13.27 -18.44 6.70
CA LEU A 381 -13.08 -17.10 6.12
C LEU A 381 -14.09 -16.82 5.00
N ASP A 382 -14.88 -15.75 5.12
CA ASP A 382 -15.65 -15.22 3.98
C ASP A 382 -14.72 -14.38 3.09
N ILE A 383 -13.80 -15.06 2.40
CA ILE A 383 -12.73 -14.49 1.59
C ILE A 383 -13.15 -14.23 0.14
N TYR A 384 -12.69 -13.11 -0.40
CA TYR A 384 -12.86 -12.63 -1.77
C TYR A 384 -11.49 -12.30 -2.33
N ALA A 385 -11.01 -13.01 -3.35
CA ALA A 385 -9.62 -12.88 -3.76
C ALA A 385 -9.39 -12.94 -5.27
N LYS A 386 -8.23 -12.44 -5.67
CA LYS A 386 -7.63 -12.63 -6.99
C LYS A 386 -6.13 -12.94 -6.81
N SER A 387 -5.69 -14.05 -7.42
CA SER A 387 -4.27 -14.36 -7.54
C SER A 387 -3.64 -13.61 -8.71
N GLY A 388 -2.35 -13.34 -8.59
CA GLY A 388 -1.51 -12.82 -9.66
C GLY A 388 -0.25 -13.66 -9.80
N THR A 389 0.21 -13.79 -11.02
CA THR A 389 1.51 -14.32 -11.38
C THR A 389 2.10 -13.28 -12.33
N ALA A 390 3.08 -12.54 -11.87
CA ALA A 390 3.67 -11.45 -12.62
C ALA A 390 5.04 -11.89 -13.14
N GLU A 391 5.19 -11.99 -14.44
CA GLU A 391 6.46 -12.34 -15.07
C GLU A 391 7.46 -11.20 -14.86
N VAL A 392 8.68 -11.57 -14.48
CA VAL A 392 9.82 -10.68 -14.29
C VAL A 392 10.99 -11.27 -15.06
N GLU A 393 11.64 -10.45 -15.88
CA GLU A 393 12.74 -10.90 -16.72
C GLU A 393 13.88 -11.47 -15.88
N GLY A 394 14.38 -12.66 -16.25
CA GLY A 394 15.50 -13.34 -15.58
C GLY A 394 15.19 -13.93 -14.20
N GLN A 395 13.92 -13.93 -13.77
CA GLN A 395 13.50 -14.46 -12.46
C GLN A 395 12.25 -15.34 -12.61
N ARG A 396 11.95 -16.14 -11.57
CA ARG A 396 10.62 -16.74 -11.46
C ARG A 396 9.59 -15.64 -11.24
N PRO A 397 8.35 -15.85 -11.65
CA PRO A 397 7.30 -14.84 -11.47
C PRO A 397 7.10 -14.45 -10.01
N ASN A 398 6.69 -13.20 -9.79
CA ASN A 398 6.20 -12.75 -8.50
C ASN A 398 4.79 -13.29 -8.25
N ALA A 399 4.62 -13.95 -7.11
CA ALA A 399 3.37 -14.54 -6.68
C ALA A 399 2.54 -13.53 -5.89
N TRP A 400 1.36 -13.15 -6.40
CA TRP A 400 0.44 -12.21 -5.76
C TRP A 400 -0.84 -12.90 -5.27
N PHE A 401 -1.36 -12.44 -4.13
CA PHE A 401 -2.69 -12.76 -3.67
C PHE A 401 -3.29 -11.54 -2.97
N ALA A 402 -4.37 -10.98 -3.55
CA ALA A 402 -4.98 -9.75 -3.05
C ALA A 402 -6.49 -9.89 -2.95
N GLY A 403 -7.07 -9.28 -1.91
CA GLY A 403 -8.50 -9.40 -1.68
C GLY A 403 -8.95 -8.78 -0.37
N PHE A 404 -10.04 -9.32 0.16
CA PHE A 404 -10.60 -8.92 1.45
C PHE A 404 -11.42 -10.05 2.06
N ILE A 405 -11.61 -9.98 3.38
CA ILE A 405 -12.60 -10.77 4.11
C ILE A 405 -13.81 -9.89 4.42
N LYS A 406 -15.02 -10.48 4.28
CA LYS A 406 -16.27 -9.78 4.60
C LYS A 406 -16.78 -10.28 5.95
N ASN A 407 -16.17 -9.77 7.00
CA ASN A 407 -16.53 -10.07 8.37
C ASN A 407 -16.90 -8.77 9.10
N LYS A 408 -17.95 -8.81 9.93
CA LYS A 408 -18.43 -7.61 10.66
C LYS A 408 -17.38 -7.10 11.67
N ASN A 409 -16.66 -8.00 12.31
CA ASN A 409 -15.65 -7.68 13.32
C ASN A 409 -14.27 -7.43 12.68
N TYR A 410 -13.99 -8.08 11.54
CA TYR A 410 -12.71 -8.04 10.84
C TYR A 410 -12.88 -7.60 9.38
N PRO A 411 -13.31 -6.34 9.12
CA PRO A 411 -13.50 -5.84 7.76
C PRO A 411 -12.14 -5.49 7.14
N TYR A 412 -11.35 -6.50 6.83
CA TYR A 412 -9.97 -6.31 6.37
C TYR A 412 -9.79 -6.63 4.90
N ALA A 413 -9.08 -5.72 4.21
CA ALA A 413 -8.47 -6.01 2.93
C ALA A 413 -7.01 -6.42 3.16
N PHE A 414 -6.51 -7.27 2.27
CA PHE A 414 -5.16 -7.82 2.33
C PHE A 414 -4.49 -7.83 0.97
N ILE A 415 -3.17 -7.77 0.97
CA ILE A 415 -2.31 -7.97 -0.19
C ILE A 415 -1.05 -8.71 0.24
N VAL A 416 -0.70 -9.73 -0.51
CA VAL A 416 0.52 -10.51 -0.33
C VAL A 416 1.26 -10.57 -1.66
N CYS A 417 2.56 -10.32 -1.62
CA CYS A 417 3.48 -10.60 -2.71
C CYS A 417 4.63 -11.46 -2.19
N VAL A 418 4.96 -12.52 -2.90
CA VAL A 418 6.20 -13.28 -2.69
C VAL A 418 6.96 -13.21 -4.01
N GLU A 419 8.10 -12.54 -3.99
CA GLU A 419 8.92 -12.31 -5.17
C GLU A 419 9.66 -13.59 -5.58
N ASP A 420 9.97 -13.73 -6.87
CA ASP A 420 10.74 -14.87 -7.43
C ASP A 420 10.24 -16.23 -6.94
N SER A 421 8.92 -16.44 -6.90
CA SER A 421 8.35 -17.60 -6.19
C SER A 421 7.29 -18.38 -6.96
N GLY A 422 6.85 -17.92 -8.14
CA GLY A 422 5.97 -18.65 -9.03
C GLY A 422 4.48 -18.28 -8.92
N PHE A 423 3.59 -19.26 -8.69
CA PHE A 423 2.14 -19.04 -8.82
C PHE A 423 1.50 -18.45 -7.57
N GLY A 424 0.73 -17.37 -7.76
CA GLY A 424 0.12 -16.61 -6.67
C GLY A 424 -0.77 -17.42 -5.75
N SER A 425 -1.66 -18.27 -6.29
CA SER A 425 -2.57 -19.09 -5.46
C SER A 425 -1.85 -20.17 -4.65
N GLN A 426 -0.71 -20.66 -5.15
CA GLN A 426 0.06 -21.73 -4.51
C GLN A 426 1.07 -21.22 -3.48
N VAL A 427 1.54 -19.98 -3.64
CA VAL A 427 2.59 -19.41 -2.79
C VAL A 427 2.06 -18.29 -1.91
N ALA A 428 1.48 -17.24 -2.50
CA ALA A 428 0.95 -16.10 -1.74
C ALA A 428 -0.41 -16.38 -1.07
N GLY A 429 -1.21 -17.28 -1.64
CA GLY A 429 -2.49 -17.71 -1.04
C GLY A 429 -2.34 -18.34 0.35
N PRO A 430 -1.48 -19.34 0.56
CA PRO A 430 -1.19 -19.90 1.89
C PRO A 430 -0.67 -18.88 2.89
N VAL A 431 0.21 -17.95 2.47
CA VAL A 431 0.67 -16.84 3.33
C VAL A 431 -0.50 -15.98 3.78
N ALA A 432 -1.37 -15.60 2.85
CA ALA A 432 -2.58 -14.83 3.18
C ALA A 432 -3.50 -15.60 4.13
N ASN A 433 -3.68 -16.91 3.92
CA ASN A 433 -4.50 -17.74 4.79
C ASN A 433 -3.98 -17.76 6.23
N LEU A 434 -2.70 -18.04 6.44
CA LEU A 434 -2.09 -18.05 7.78
C LEU A 434 -2.31 -16.72 8.51
N VAL A 435 -2.06 -15.59 7.85
CA VAL A 435 -2.24 -14.28 8.46
C VAL A 435 -3.71 -13.98 8.77
N LEU A 436 -4.63 -14.31 7.87
CA LEU A 436 -6.05 -14.06 8.06
C LEU A 436 -6.67 -14.98 9.12
N GLN A 437 -6.21 -16.25 9.20
CA GLN A 437 -6.61 -17.18 10.27
C GLN A 437 -6.16 -16.65 11.63
N TYR A 438 -4.91 -16.19 11.74
CA TYR A 438 -4.43 -15.57 12.97
C TYR A 438 -5.28 -14.36 13.39
N ILE A 439 -5.62 -13.48 12.44
CA ILE A 439 -6.46 -12.31 12.73
C ILE A 439 -7.85 -12.68 13.22
N VAL A 440 -8.47 -13.72 12.65
CA VAL A 440 -9.87 -14.07 12.95
C VAL A 440 -9.99 -14.99 14.16
N ASN A 441 -9.07 -15.92 14.33
CA ASN A 441 -9.14 -16.98 15.34
C ASN A 441 -8.14 -16.80 16.51
N GLY A 442 -7.13 -15.94 16.34
CA GLY A 442 -6.08 -15.74 17.33
C GLY A 442 -5.01 -16.85 17.36
N GLU A 443 -4.97 -17.70 16.32
CA GLU A 443 -4.09 -18.87 16.23
C GLU A 443 -3.18 -18.81 14.99
#